data_3d2deefb14f06520fb8a81891f7377dd
#
_entry.id   3d2deefb14f06520fb8a81891f7377dd
#
_cell.length_a   1.000
_cell.length_b   1.000
_cell.length_c   1.000
_cell.angle_alpha   90.00
_cell.angle_beta   90.00
_cell.angle_gamma   90.00
#
_symmetry.space_group_name_H-M   'P 1'
#
loop_
_entity.id
_entity.type
_entity.pdbx_description
1 polymer ?
#
loop_
_entity_poly.entity_id
_entity_poly.type
_entity_poly.pdbx_seq_one_letter_code
_entity_poly.pdbx_strand_id
1 'polypeptide(L)'
;MISLSLNGLQIQVEEGTTLLEAAQFYSFPIPTLCHMEGLTPYGACRLCVVEIGDGPSARLVTSCTYPAQEGLVVRTASERVLRARRMIIELHLASCPQSKVIQDLASEHGIQQQRFRQEYEDCILCGRCVRMCEEQMMAKAIGFQGRGQRRTIGTPFDIKSDVCRQCGGCIYVCPACQLRCTYNQPEKAICGGCANLAPPCVEKDQFHDMMCYMEPCVACEIKVNDKIDLKEEHQ
;
A
#
# COMPACT_ATOMS: atom_id res chain seq x y z
N MET A 1 18.83 10.34 -22.64
CA MET A 1 17.66 11.22 -22.39
C MET A 1 16.56 10.83 -23.36
N ILE A 2 15.35 10.71 -22.90
CA ILE A 2 14.15 10.36 -23.66
C ILE A 2 13.19 11.56 -23.58
N SER A 3 12.64 11.97 -24.72
CA SER A 3 11.66 13.08 -24.78
C SER A 3 10.25 12.52 -24.94
N LEU A 4 9.31 12.98 -24.14
CA LEU A 4 7.92 12.58 -24.21
C LEU A 4 6.98 13.74 -23.85
N SER A 5 5.70 13.60 -24.21
CA SER A 5 4.67 14.57 -23.86
C SER A 5 3.87 14.09 -22.64
N LEU A 6 3.90 14.86 -21.55
CA LEU A 6 3.14 14.59 -20.34
C LEU A 6 2.10 15.70 -20.13
N ASN A 7 0.80 15.35 -20.29
CA ASN A 7 -0.32 16.31 -20.27
C ASN A 7 -0.11 17.53 -21.21
N GLY A 8 0.52 17.31 -22.37
CA GLY A 8 0.83 18.38 -23.34
C GLY A 8 2.15 19.13 -23.10
N LEU A 9 2.81 18.90 -21.95
CA LEU A 9 4.14 19.45 -21.69
C LEU A 9 5.21 18.50 -22.24
N GLN A 10 6.14 19.02 -23.04
CA GLN A 10 7.31 18.26 -23.46
C GLN A 10 8.31 18.16 -22.32
N ILE A 11 8.65 16.95 -21.94
CA ILE A 11 9.56 16.66 -20.83
C ILE A 11 10.71 15.76 -21.32
N GLN A 12 11.83 15.80 -20.59
CA GLN A 12 12.99 14.93 -20.84
C GLN A 12 13.34 14.18 -19.58
N VAL A 13 13.54 12.89 -19.70
CA VAL A 13 13.89 11.99 -18.60
C VAL A 13 15.03 11.05 -19.00
N GLU A 14 15.67 10.45 -18.03
CA GLU A 14 16.69 9.44 -18.27
C GLU A 14 16.07 8.14 -18.81
N GLU A 15 16.85 7.39 -19.59
CA GLU A 15 16.44 6.08 -20.04
C GLU A 15 16.26 5.13 -18.84
N GLY A 16 15.20 4.33 -18.86
CA GLY A 16 14.85 3.43 -17.77
C GLY A 16 13.93 4.05 -16.70
N THR A 17 13.73 5.38 -16.71
CA THR A 17 12.77 6.07 -15.83
C THR A 17 11.35 5.58 -16.11
N THR A 18 10.56 5.29 -15.07
CA THR A 18 9.14 4.96 -15.22
C THR A 18 8.29 6.21 -15.44
N LEU A 19 7.10 6.03 -16.02
CA LEU A 19 6.17 7.16 -16.19
C LEU A 19 5.75 7.78 -14.84
N LEU A 20 5.73 7.01 -13.77
CA LEU A 20 5.44 7.52 -12.43
C LEU A 20 6.56 8.44 -11.92
N GLU A 21 7.80 7.99 -12.00
CA GLU A 21 8.97 8.79 -11.62
C GLU A 21 9.07 10.06 -12.45
N ALA A 22 8.85 9.95 -13.76
CA ALA A 22 8.79 11.11 -14.65
C ALA A 22 7.70 12.12 -14.20
N ALA A 23 6.50 11.63 -13.90
CA ALA A 23 5.40 12.47 -13.43
C ALA A 23 5.71 13.12 -12.08
N GLN A 24 6.29 12.39 -11.14
CA GLN A 24 6.71 12.91 -9.83
C GLN A 24 7.78 14.00 -9.97
N PHE A 25 8.78 13.77 -10.80
CA PHE A 25 9.86 14.75 -11.04
C PHE A 25 9.32 16.09 -11.57
N TYR A 26 8.32 16.03 -12.45
CA TYR A 26 7.66 17.22 -13.00
C TYR A 26 6.42 17.67 -12.21
N SER A 27 6.26 17.18 -10.98
CA SER A 27 5.17 17.58 -10.05
C SER A 27 3.75 17.30 -10.55
N PHE A 28 3.57 16.28 -11.38
CA PHE A 28 2.26 15.78 -11.75
C PHE A 28 1.80 14.68 -10.77
N PRO A 29 0.80 14.93 -9.93
CA PRO A 29 0.37 13.95 -8.94
C PRO A 29 -0.31 12.75 -9.59
N ILE A 30 0.17 11.56 -9.28
CA ILE A 30 -0.45 10.29 -9.64
C ILE A 30 -0.64 9.48 -8.36
N PRO A 31 -1.89 9.11 -7.99
CA PRO A 31 -2.13 8.36 -6.78
C PRO A 31 -1.59 6.94 -6.87
N THR A 32 -1.05 6.44 -5.76
CA THR A 32 -0.49 5.09 -5.65
C THR A 32 -0.88 4.45 -4.32
N LEU A 33 -0.98 3.11 -4.29
CA LEU A 33 -1.14 2.34 -3.07
C LEU A 33 -0.08 1.24 -2.92
N CYS A 34 0.34 0.60 -4.01
CA CYS A 34 1.35 -0.45 -3.94
C CYS A 34 2.78 0.05 -4.21
N HIS A 35 2.94 1.23 -4.83
CA HIS A 35 4.25 1.83 -5.01
C HIS A 35 4.72 2.48 -3.70
N MET A 36 5.99 2.33 -3.40
CA MET A 36 6.68 2.96 -2.29
C MET A 36 8.14 3.12 -2.67
N GLU A 37 8.71 4.28 -2.37
CA GLU A 37 10.13 4.52 -2.58
C GLU A 37 10.98 3.50 -1.81
N GLY A 38 12.06 3.02 -2.43
CA GLY A 38 12.91 1.99 -1.86
C GLY A 38 12.38 0.55 -2.03
N LEU A 39 11.21 0.34 -2.63
CA LEU A 39 10.70 -0.99 -2.96
C LEU A 39 10.53 -1.15 -4.47
N THR A 40 10.89 -2.32 -4.99
CA THR A 40 10.71 -2.64 -6.41
C THR A 40 9.26 -2.41 -6.88
N PRO A 41 9.01 -1.72 -7.99
CA PRO A 41 7.66 -1.52 -8.51
C PRO A 41 6.92 -2.84 -8.76
N TYR A 42 5.65 -2.91 -8.37
CA TYR A 42 4.87 -4.17 -8.45
C TYR A 42 3.62 -4.08 -9.34
N GLY A 43 2.99 -2.90 -9.43
CA GLY A 43 1.83 -2.66 -10.30
C GLY A 43 0.52 -3.33 -9.86
N ALA A 44 0.42 -3.84 -8.63
CA ALA A 44 -0.73 -4.63 -8.17
C ALA A 44 -2.01 -3.80 -7.96
N CYS A 45 -1.91 -2.62 -7.34
CA CYS A 45 -3.10 -1.84 -6.97
C CYS A 45 -3.80 -1.17 -8.16
N ARG A 46 -3.16 -1.06 -9.30
CA ARG A 46 -3.66 -0.43 -10.55
C ARG A 46 -4.02 1.05 -10.43
N LEU A 47 -3.87 1.68 -9.28
CA LEU A 47 -4.31 3.05 -9.05
C LEU A 47 -3.51 4.11 -9.85
N CYS A 48 -2.24 3.84 -10.09
CA CYS A 48 -1.35 4.71 -10.87
C CYS A 48 -1.61 4.68 -12.39
N VAL A 49 -2.81 4.28 -12.79
CA VAL A 49 -3.18 4.20 -14.21
C VAL A 49 -3.07 5.57 -14.89
N VAL A 50 -2.47 5.56 -16.09
CA VAL A 50 -2.38 6.70 -17.02
C VAL A 50 -2.78 6.24 -18.40
N GLU A 51 -3.14 7.16 -19.25
CA GLU A 51 -3.43 6.91 -20.67
C GLU A 51 -2.22 7.26 -21.52
N ILE A 52 -1.81 6.33 -22.39
CA ILE A 52 -0.70 6.52 -23.32
C ILE A 52 -1.19 6.41 -24.76
N GLY A 53 -0.55 7.17 -25.64
CA GLY A 53 -0.89 7.23 -27.06
C GLY A 53 -2.03 8.20 -27.38
N ASP A 54 -2.40 8.27 -28.64
CA ASP A 54 -3.44 9.15 -29.18
C ASP A 54 -4.49 8.40 -29.98
N GLY A 55 -5.72 8.95 -30.00
CA GLY A 55 -6.83 8.45 -30.81
C GLY A 55 -7.17 6.98 -30.52
N PRO A 56 -7.41 6.17 -31.55
CA PRO A 56 -7.81 4.77 -31.39
C PRO A 56 -6.74 3.87 -30.76
N SER A 57 -5.47 4.26 -30.80
CA SER A 57 -4.36 3.52 -30.20
C SER A 57 -4.18 3.81 -28.72
N ALA A 58 -4.90 4.76 -28.15
CA ALA A 58 -4.81 5.14 -26.76
C ALA A 58 -5.19 3.98 -25.83
N ARG A 59 -4.35 3.70 -24.83
CA ARG A 59 -4.56 2.62 -23.88
C ARG A 59 -4.18 3.02 -22.46
N LEU A 60 -4.76 2.34 -21.48
CA LEU A 60 -4.44 2.54 -20.07
C LEU A 60 -3.30 1.60 -19.64
N VAL A 61 -2.29 2.17 -18.98
CA VAL A 61 -1.15 1.43 -18.41
C VAL A 61 -0.90 1.88 -16.98
N THR A 62 -0.19 1.07 -16.20
CA THR A 62 0.28 1.45 -14.85
C THR A 62 1.58 2.20 -14.95
N SER A 63 1.58 3.46 -14.55
CA SER A 63 2.76 4.33 -14.66
C SER A 63 3.97 3.85 -13.83
N CYS A 64 3.73 3.19 -12.70
CA CYS A 64 4.82 2.72 -11.83
C CYS A 64 5.67 1.57 -12.40
N THR A 65 5.19 0.91 -13.45
CA THR A 65 5.88 -0.22 -14.09
C THR A 65 6.12 -0.03 -15.59
N TYR A 66 5.62 1.08 -16.13
CA TYR A 66 5.76 1.36 -17.55
C TYR A 66 6.94 2.31 -17.79
N PRO A 67 7.97 1.88 -18.56
CA PRO A 67 9.12 2.74 -18.85
C PRO A 67 8.73 3.89 -19.77
N ALA A 68 9.37 5.04 -19.58
CA ALA A 68 9.29 6.15 -20.51
C ALA A 68 9.87 5.75 -21.87
N GLN A 69 9.27 6.22 -22.96
CA GLN A 69 9.68 5.93 -24.32
C GLN A 69 9.67 7.22 -25.14
N GLU A 70 10.57 7.28 -26.11
CA GLU A 70 10.70 8.44 -27.00
C GLU A 70 9.40 8.71 -27.77
N GLY A 71 8.98 9.98 -27.79
CA GLY A 71 7.78 10.41 -28.49
C GLY A 71 6.46 9.99 -27.85
N LEU A 72 6.47 9.37 -26.67
CA LEU A 72 5.25 8.91 -26.01
C LEU A 72 4.37 10.09 -25.59
N VAL A 73 3.06 10.00 -25.87
CA VAL A 73 2.07 10.95 -25.34
C VAL A 73 1.39 10.33 -24.13
N VAL A 74 1.44 11.02 -22.99
CA VAL A 74 0.92 10.54 -21.70
C VAL A 74 -0.09 11.53 -21.14
N ARG A 75 -1.27 11.04 -20.73
CA ARG A 75 -2.29 11.81 -20.02
C ARG A 75 -2.55 11.19 -18.65
N THR A 76 -2.35 11.98 -17.61
CA THR A 76 -2.49 11.52 -16.22
C THR A 76 -3.90 11.70 -15.67
N ALA A 77 -4.74 12.50 -16.31
CA ALA A 77 -6.06 12.89 -15.82
C ALA A 77 -7.12 12.96 -16.94
N SER A 78 -7.03 12.15 -18.00
CA SER A 78 -8.09 12.05 -18.98
C SER A 78 -9.38 11.51 -18.34
N GLU A 79 -10.54 11.76 -18.93
CA GLU A 79 -11.83 11.24 -18.43
C GLU A 79 -11.78 9.72 -18.23
N ARG A 80 -11.15 9.01 -19.17
CA ARG A 80 -10.96 7.57 -19.12
C ARG A 80 -10.10 7.14 -17.92
N VAL A 81 -9.02 7.87 -17.64
CA VAL A 81 -8.16 7.64 -16.45
C VAL A 81 -8.93 7.88 -15.17
N LEU A 82 -9.63 9.01 -15.06
CA LEU A 82 -10.41 9.34 -13.86
C LEU A 82 -11.52 8.33 -13.59
N ARG A 83 -12.22 7.88 -14.64
CA ARG A 83 -13.25 6.83 -14.53
C ARG A 83 -12.65 5.50 -14.06
N ALA A 84 -11.51 5.10 -14.60
CA ALA A 84 -10.80 3.89 -14.18
C ALA A 84 -10.35 3.97 -12.72
N ARG A 85 -9.77 5.09 -12.30
CA ARG A 85 -9.35 5.29 -10.89
C ARG A 85 -10.51 5.23 -9.91
N ARG A 86 -11.65 5.88 -10.23
CA ARG A 86 -12.85 5.80 -9.38
C ARG A 86 -13.26 4.35 -9.17
N MET A 87 -13.35 3.56 -10.22
CA MET A 87 -13.71 2.14 -10.11
C MET A 87 -12.70 1.35 -9.27
N ILE A 88 -11.41 1.58 -9.46
CA ILE A 88 -10.33 0.92 -8.70
C ILE A 88 -10.42 1.28 -7.22
N ILE A 89 -10.65 2.56 -6.89
CA ILE A 89 -10.80 3.01 -5.50
C ILE A 89 -12.04 2.37 -4.87
N GLU A 90 -13.17 2.31 -5.57
CA GLU A 90 -14.38 1.63 -5.07
C GLU A 90 -14.13 0.15 -4.76
N LEU A 91 -13.36 -0.56 -5.60
CA LEU A 91 -12.98 -1.95 -5.34
C LEU A 91 -12.09 -2.08 -4.10
N HIS A 92 -11.11 -1.19 -3.94
CA HIS A 92 -10.28 -1.17 -2.75
C HIS A 92 -11.07 -0.79 -1.49
N LEU A 93 -12.02 0.13 -1.60
CA LEU A 93 -12.90 0.52 -0.51
C LEU A 93 -13.84 -0.64 -0.10
N ALA A 94 -14.27 -1.47 -1.06
CA ALA A 94 -15.04 -2.68 -0.77
C ALA A 94 -14.22 -3.71 0.01
N SER A 95 -12.95 -3.90 -0.36
CA SER A 95 -12.04 -4.83 0.33
C SER A 95 -11.62 -4.31 1.71
N CYS A 96 -11.28 -3.01 1.79
CA CYS A 96 -10.74 -2.41 3.01
C CYS A 96 -11.50 -1.12 3.39
N PRO A 97 -12.78 -1.23 3.77
CA PRO A 97 -13.62 -0.05 4.04
C PRO A 97 -13.17 0.78 5.24
N GLN A 98 -12.38 0.21 6.14
CA GLN A 98 -11.89 0.88 7.35
C GLN A 98 -10.53 1.56 7.14
N SER A 99 -9.89 1.40 5.98
CA SER A 99 -8.61 2.06 5.70
C SER A 99 -8.80 3.55 5.48
N LYS A 100 -8.23 4.36 6.35
CA LYS A 100 -8.27 5.83 6.21
C LYS A 100 -7.63 6.29 4.89
N VAL A 101 -6.52 5.70 4.49
CA VAL A 101 -5.84 6.04 3.23
C VAL A 101 -6.77 5.83 2.03
N ILE A 102 -7.54 4.74 2.03
CA ILE A 102 -8.48 4.45 0.94
C ILE A 102 -9.71 5.34 1.02
N GLN A 103 -10.19 5.66 2.23
CA GLN A 103 -11.30 6.60 2.43
C GLN A 103 -10.92 8.01 1.96
N ASP A 104 -9.71 8.48 2.28
CA ASP A 104 -9.21 9.77 1.83
C ASP A 104 -9.14 9.83 0.30
N LEU A 105 -8.58 8.79 -0.34
CA LEU A 105 -8.60 8.66 -1.80
C LEU A 105 -10.01 8.64 -2.40
N ALA A 106 -10.95 7.98 -1.75
CA ALA A 106 -12.35 7.96 -2.18
C ALA A 106 -12.97 9.36 -2.13
N SER A 107 -12.72 10.09 -1.05
CA SER A 107 -13.16 11.47 -0.89
C SER A 107 -12.56 12.39 -1.96
N GLU A 108 -11.25 12.32 -2.19
CA GLU A 108 -10.55 13.12 -3.21
C GLU A 108 -11.09 12.86 -4.63
N HIS A 109 -11.55 11.64 -4.91
CA HIS A 109 -12.10 11.28 -6.21
C HIS A 109 -13.63 11.41 -6.29
N GLY A 110 -14.27 11.99 -5.26
CA GLY A 110 -15.71 12.27 -5.24
C GLY A 110 -16.57 11.02 -5.14
N ILE A 111 -16.07 9.97 -4.50
CA ILE A 111 -16.83 8.73 -4.26
C ILE A 111 -17.56 8.89 -2.93
N GLN A 112 -18.86 9.15 -3.00
CA GLN A 112 -19.71 9.30 -1.82
C GLN A 112 -20.30 7.96 -1.37
N GLN A 113 -20.54 7.05 -2.29
CA GLN A 113 -21.13 5.75 -2.01
C GLN A 113 -20.48 4.69 -2.92
N GLN A 114 -20.06 3.60 -2.32
CA GLN A 114 -19.52 2.46 -3.07
C GLN A 114 -20.66 1.58 -3.61
N ARG A 115 -20.45 1.01 -4.79
CA ARG A 115 -21.40 0.15 -5.49
C ARG A 115 -21.19 -1.33 -5.22
N PHE A 116 -20.03 -1.71 -4.73
CA PHE A 116 -19.62 -3.11 -4.54
C PHE A 116 -19.90 -3.59 -3.11
N ARG A 117 -20.14 -4.90 -2.97
CA ARG A 117 -20.31 -5.51 -1.64
C ARG A 117 -19.02 -5.37 -0.84
N GLN A 118 -19.15 -5.01 0.41
CA GLN A 118 -18.03 -4.97 1.35
C GLN A 118 -17.62 -6.38 1.75
N GLU A 119 -16.35 -6.69 1.60
CA GLU A 119 -15.79 -8.01 1.90
C GLU A 119 -15.03 -8.03 3.22
N TYR A 120 -14.56 -6.86 3.71
CA TYR A 120 -13.79 -6.71 4.95
C TYR A 120 -12.56 -7.61 5.02
N GLU A 121 -11.92 -7.84 3.88
CA GLU A 121 -10.70 -8.65 3.80
C GLU A 121 -9.50 -7.95 4.44
N ASP A 122 -9.59 -6.63 4.61
CA ASP A 122 -8.56 -5.78 5.21
C ASP A 122 -7.18 -5.90 4.56
N CYS A 123 -7.16 -6.35 3.32
CA CYS A 123 -5.96 -6.48 2.50
C CYS A 123 -6.30 -6.25 1.03
N ILE A 124 -5.59 -5.33 0.39
CA ILE A 124 -5.69 -5.06 -1.05
C ILE A 124 -4.65 -5.82 -1.87
N LEU A 125 -3.96 -6.77 -1.29
CA LEU A 125 -2.90 -7.57 -1.91
C LEU A 125 -1.81 -6.73 -2.62
N CYS A 126 -1.52 -5.55 -2.09
CA CYS A 126 -0.57 -4.61 -2.70
C CYS A 126 0.89 -5.06 -2.63
N GLY A 127 1.22 -6.02 -1.77
CA GLY A 127 2.54 -6.62 -1.65
C GLY A 127 3.62 -5.73 -1.04
N ARG A 128 3.31 -4.57 -0.48
CA ARG A 128 4.30 -3.73 0.20
C ARG A 128 4.96 -4.48 1.36
N CYS A 129 4.18 -5.16 2.19
CA CYS A 129 4.67 -5.93 3.33
C CYS A 129 5.61 -7.07 2.92
N VAL A 130 5.29 -7.77 1.84
CA VAL A 130 6.14 -8.86 1.31
C VAL A 130 7.47 -8.30 0.82
N ARG A 131 7.44 -7.25 -0.02
CA ARG A 131 8.65 -6.61 -0.54
C ARG A 131 9.47 -5.94 0.55
N MET A 132 8.83 -5.29 1.52
CA MET A 132 9.54 -4.76 2.69
C MET A 132 10.29 -5.86 3.44
N CYS A 133 9.64 -7.01 3.67
CA CYS A 133 10.27 -8.13 4.34
C CYS A 133 11.40 -8.76 3.53
N GLU A 134 11.27 -8.80 2.22
CA GLU A 134 12.26 -9.38 1.31
C GLU A 134 13.42 -8.41 1.01
N GLU A 135 13.11 -7.20 0.54
CA GLU A 135 14.07 -6.27 -0.05
C GLU A 135 14.80 -5.45 1.01
N GLN A 136 14.08 -4.96 2.03
CA GLN A 136 14.62 -4.08 3.05
C GLN A 136 15.05 -4.83 4.32
N MET A 137 14.23 -5.76 4.77
CA MET A 137 14.51 -6.52 5.98
C MET A 137 15.33 -7.80 5.71
N MET A 138 15.50 -8.22 4.45
CA MET A 138 16.24 -9.40 4.03
C MET A 138 15.83 -10.70 4.75
N ALA A 139 14.59 -10.76 5.23
CA ALA A 139 14.12 -11.87 6.06
C ALA A 139 13.26 -12.89 5.28
N LYS A 140 12.50 -12.42 4.26
CA LYS A 140 11.58 -13.29 3.47
C LYS A 140 10.62 -14.15 4.31
N ALA A 141 10.24 -13.62 5.48
CA ALA A 141 9.43 -14.37 6.44
C ALA A 141 7.97 -14.52 6.03
N ILE A 142 7.47 -13.61 5.20
CA ILE A 142 6.08 -13.59 4.71
C ILE A 142 6.05 -13.55 3.19
N GLY A 143 5.01 -14.11 2.61
CA GLY A 143 4.82 -14.17 1.17
C GLY A 143 3.34 -14.25 0.78
N PHE A 144 3.09 -14.30 -0.52
CA PHE A 144 1.76 -14.58 -1.02
C PHE A 144 1.46 -16.08 -0.94
N GLN A 145 0.29 -16.40 -0.41
CA GLN A 145 -0.24 -17.75 -0.32
C GLN A 145 -1.51 -17.88 -1.16
N GLY A 146 -1.81 -19.09 -1.61
CA GLY A 146 -3.01 -19.36 -2.40
C GLY A 146 -3.04 -18.65 -3.75
N ARG A 147 -4.21 -18.64 -4.38
CA ARG A 147 -4.45 -18.03 -5.70
C ARG A 147 -5.89 -17.60 -5.88
N GLY A 148 -6.15 -16.70 -6.83
CA GLY A 148 -7.48 -16.16 -7.08
C GLY A 148 -8.06 -15.48 -5.84
N GLN A 149 -9.32 -15.76 -5.55
CA GLN A 149 -10.02 -15.21 -4.38
C GLN A 149 -9.48 -15.71 -3.03
N ARG A 150 -8.73 -16.81 -3.02
CA ARG A 150 -8.10 -17.36 -1.81
C ARG A 150 -6.66 -16.86 -1.62
N ARG A 151 -6.22 -15.89 -2.42
CA ARG A 151 -4.88 -15.34 -2.28
C ARG A 151 -4.80 -14.48 -1.03
N THR A 152 -3.86 -14.80 -0.17
CA THR A 152 -3.60 -14.09 1.09
C THR A 152 -2.11 -13.79 1.24
N ILE A 153 -1.77 -13.08 2.30
CA ILE A 153 -0.38 -12.87 2.71
C ILE A 153 -0.22 -13.54 4.08
N GLY A 154 0.80 -14.35 4.19
CA GLY A 154 1.07 -15.08 5.44
C GLY A 154 2.47 -15.66 5.45
N THR A 155 2.72 -16.44 6.47
CA THR A 155 3.94 -17.24 6.62
C THR A 155 3.73 -18.62 6.02
N PRO A 156 4.77 -19.30 5.54
CA PRO A 156 4.63 -20.67 5.04
C PRO A 156 3.90 -21.55 6.05
N PHE A 157 2.85 -22.24 5.57
CA PHE A 157 2.01 -23.17 6.36
C PHE A 157 1.30 -22.52 7.58
N ASP A 158 1.17 -21.19 7.61
CA ASP A 158 0.57 -20.42 8.71
C ASP A 158 1.23 -20.64 10.08
N ILE A 159 2.49 -21.06 10.08
CA ILE A 159 3.29 -21.22 11.30
C ILE A 159 4.28 -20.06 11.44
N LYS A 160 4.64 -19.75 12.68
CA LYS A 160 5.63 -18.71 12.97
C LYS A 160 6.95 -19.03 12.27
N SER A 161 7.46 -18.07 11.51
CA SER A 161 8.74 -18.21 10.79
C SER A 161 9.91 -17.82 11.71
N ASP A 162 10.90 -18.69 11.82
CA ASP A 162 12.11 -18.46 12.61
C ASP A 162 12.99 -17.33 12.05
N VAL A 163 12.86 -17.03 10.75
CA VAL A 163 13.60 -15.92 10.12
C VAL A 163 12.94 -14.56 10.32
N CYS A 164 11.75 -14.51 10.91
CA CYS A 164 11.06 -13.26 11.20
C CYS A 164 11.79 -12.50 12.31
N ARG A 165 12.28 -11.31 11.97
CA ARG A 165 12.98 -10.42 12.90
C ARG A 165 12.05 -9.63 13.82
N GLN A 166 10.73 -9.78 13.69
CA GLN A 166 9.72 -9.04 14.45
C GLN A 166 9.91 -7.51 14.37
N CYS A 167 10.41 -7.00 13.25
CA CYS A 167 10.77 -5.59 13.07
C CYS A 167 9.58 -4.65 12.81
N GLY A 168 8.36 -5.18 12.59
CA GLY A 168 7.18 -4.36 12.31
C GLY A 168 7.11 -3.70 10.94
N GLY A 169 8.17 -3.75 10.12
CA GLY A 169 8.23 -3.09 8.83
C GLY A 169 7.06 -3.43 7.89
N CYS A 170 6.61 -4.68 7.89
CA CYS A 170 5.48 -5.12 7.08
C CYS A 170 4.14 -4.48 7.49
N ILE A 171 3.96 -4.15 8.75
CA ILE A 171 2.78 -3.45 9.25
C ILE A 171 2.88 -1.96 8.93
N TYR A 172 4.04 -1.37 9.17
CA TYR A 172 4.30 0.03 8.93
C TYR A 172 4.00 0.46 7.49
N VAL A 173 4.41 -0.34 6.51
CA VAL A 173 4.20 -0.01 5.09
C VAL A 173 2.79 -0.37 4.57
N CYS A 174 1.94 -0.97 5.38
CA CYS A 174 0.64 -1.48 4.93
C CYS A 174 -0.43 -0.39 4.91
N PRO A 175 -0.95 0.00 3.74
CA PRO A 175 -1.98 1.04 3.66
C PRO A 175 -3.32 0.60 4.27
N ALA A 176 -3.56 -0.70 4.39
CA ALA A 176 -4.77 -1.24 5.01
C ALA A 176 -4.66 -1.39 6.52
N CYS A 177 -3.46 -1.68 7.05
CA CYS A 177 -3.24 -1.92 8.48
C CYS A 177 -3.23 -0.65 9.34
N GLN A 178 -3.02 0.52 8.77
CA GLN A 178 -2.89 1.76 9.54
C GLN A 178 -4.08 2.06 10.45
N LEU A 179 -5.29 1.67 10.08
CA LEU A 179 -6.47 1.83 10.93
C LEU A 179 -6.78 0.61 11.81
N ARG A 180 -6.29 -0.55 11.45
CA ARG A 180 -6.57 -1.77 12.22
C ARG A 180 -5.87 -1.81 13.56
N CYS A 181 -4.68 -1.25 13.63
CA CYS A 181 -3.98 -1.08 14.90
C CYS A 181 -4.69 -0.10 15.84
N THR A 182 -5.60 0.73 15.32
CA THR A 182 -6.34 1.72 16.10
C THR A 182 -7.70 1.24 16.59
N TYR A 183 -8.26 0.18 16.02
CA TYR A 183 -9.62 -0.26 16.31
C TYR A 183 -9.70 -1.65 16.92
N ASN A 184 -9.90 -1.70 18.22
CA ASN A 184 -10.64 -2.65 19.07
C ASN A 184 -10.85 -4.11 18.64
N GLN A 185 -10.03 -4.66 17.77
CA GLN A 185 -10.02 -6.10 17.55
C GLN A 185 -8.58 -6.58 17.56
N PRO A 186 -7.92 -6.64 18.73
CA PRO A 186 -6.53 -7.07 18.85
C PRO A 186 -6.31 -8.45 18.25
N GLU A 187 -7.30 -9.30 18.29
CA GLU A 187 -7.27 -10.65 17.72
C GLU A 187 -7.22 -10.66 16.18
N LYS A 188 -7.76 -9.61 15.55
CA LYS A 188 -7.74 -9.41 14.09
C LYS A 188 -6.80 -8.29 13.66
N ALA A 189 -6.35 -7.50 14.61
CA ALA A 189 -5.60 -6.28 14.35
C ALA A 189 -4.32 -6.54 13.56
N ILE A 190 -3.82 -7.72 13.66
CA ILE A 190 -2.61 -8.07 12.97
C ILE A 190 -2.96 -9.05 11.92
N CYS A 191 -3.76 -8.58 11.01
CA CYS A 191 -4.26 -9.28 9.86
C CYS A 191 -3.69 -10.68 9.71
N GLY A 192 -4.52 -11.62 9.34
CA GLY A 192 -4.06 -12.97 9.02
C GLY A 192 -2.83 -13.00 8.11
N GLY A 193 -2.55 -11.89 7.39
CA GLY A 193 -1.36 -11.71 6.58
C GLY A 193 -0.05 -11.48 7.35
N CYS A 194 -0.12 -11.12 8.61
CA CYS A 194 1.06 -10.92 9.46
C CYS A 194 1.11 -11.97 10.57
N ALA A 195 0.87 -13.23 10.23
CA ALA A 195 0.71 -14.32 11.18
C ALA A 195 1.86 -14.44 12.21
N ASN A 196 3.09 -14.12 11.79
CA ASN A 196 4.22 -14.07 12.70
C ASN A 196 4.19 -12.92 13.70
N LEU A 197 3.38 -11.92 13.41
CA LEU A 197 3.29 -10.71 14.18
C LEU A 197 2.00 -10.63 14.98
N ALA A 198 1.10 -11.62 14.85
CA ALA A 198 -0.14 -11.69 15.59
C ALA A 198 0.08 -12.30 16.98
N PRO A 199 -0.32 -11.67 18.02
CA PRO A 199 -0.73 -10.31 18.29
C PRO A 199 0.42 -9.43 18.81
N PRO A 200 1.39 -9.08 18.02
CA PRO A 200 2.61 -8.44 18.55
C PRO A 200 2.40 -7.02 19.04
N CYS A 201 1.52 -6.29 18.40
CA CYS A 201 1.20 -4.93 18.87
C CYS A 201 0.53 -4.93 20.25
N VAL A 202 0.02 -6.08 20.68
CA VAL A 202 -0.76 -6.21 21.91
C VAL A 202 0.03 -6.91 23.02
N GLU A 203 0.89 -7.86 22.66
CA GLU A 203 1.53 -8.76 23.63
C GLU A 203 3.06 -8.63 23.71
N LYS A 204 3.70 -7.99 22.73
CA LYS A 204 5.16 -7.94 22.68
C LYS A 204 5.70 -6.54 22.85
N ASP A 205 6.29 -6.32 23.99
CA ASP A 205 6.88 -5.05 24.39
C ASP A 205 7.89 -4.50 23.41
N GLN A 206 8.75 -5.35 22.87
CA GLN A 206 9.78 -4.92 21.93
C GLN A 206 9.20 -4.41 20.59
N PHE A 207 8.13 -5.02 20.11
CA PHE A 207 7.47 -4.57 18.89
C PHE A 207 6.79 -3.24 19.09
N HIS A 208 6.12 -3.08 20.22
CA HIS A 208 5.44 -1.86 20.58
C HIS A 208 6.43 -0.69 20.69
N ASP A 209 7.55 -0.90 21.36
CA ASP A 209 8.59 0.11 21.51
C ASP A 209 9.18 0.56 20.18
N MET A 210 9.33 -0.35 19.21
CA MET A 210 9.80 0.00 17.86
C MET A 210 8.79 0.80 17.05
N MET A 211 7.51 0.44 17.12
CA MET A 211 6.46 1.12 16.34
C MET A 211 6.09 2.50 16.88
N CYS A 212 6.21 2.70 18.19
CA CYS A 212 5.85 3.98 18.81
C CYS A 212 6.79 5.14 18.43
N TYR A 213 7.96 4.86 17.93
CA TYR A 213 8.88 5.91 17.45
C TYR A 213 8.57 6.45 16.06
N MET A 214 7.70 5.81 15.31
CA MET A 214 7.57 6.09 13.89
C MET A 214 6.32 6.91 13.51
N GLU A 215 5.30 6.91 14.31
CA GLU A 215 4.14 7.81 14.35
C GLU A 215 3.04 7.19 15.23
N PRO A 216 2.45 7.94 16.14
CA PRO A 216 1.49 7.39 17.07
C PRO A 216 0.20 7.02 16.34
N CYS A 217 -0.11 5.75 16.25
CA CYS A 217 -1.48 5.35 16.07
C CYS A 217 -2.16 5.28 17.44
N VAL A 218 -3.46 5.58 17.48
CA VAL A 218 -4.24 5.66 18.73
C VAL A 218 -4.13 4.37 19.57
N ALA A 219 -4.05 3.21 18.93
CA ALA A 219 -3.89 1.95 19.64
C ALA A 219 -2.50 1.80 20.28
N CYS A 220 -1.45 2.34 19.63
CA CYS A 220 -0.11 2.38 20.22
C CYS A 220 -0.04 3.32 21.41
N GLU A 221 -0.69 4.48 21.34
CA GLU A 221 -0.78 5.42 22.46
C GLU A 221 -1.42 4.80 23.69
N ILE A 222 -2.55 4.09 23.49
CA ILE A 222 -3.22 3.37 24.59
C ILE A 222 -2.28 2.35 25.24
N LYS A 223 -1.56 1.58 24.40
CA LYS A 223 -0.63 0.55 24.89
C LYS A 223 0.59 1.13 25.59
N VAL A 224 1.11 2.27 25.14
CA VAL A 224 2.19 3.00 25.83
C VAL A 224 1.73 3.42 27.22
N ASN A 225 0.53 3.96 27.35
CA ASN A 225 -0.03 4.39 28.62
C ASN A 225 -0.22 3.20 29.58
N ASP A 226 -0.76 2.08 29.09
CA ASP A 226 -0.93 0.87 29.90
C ASP A 226 0.42 0.36 30.43
N LYS A 227 1.49 0.44 29.65
CA LYS A 227 2.84 0.06 30.10
C LYS A 227 3.44 0.99 31.15
N ILE A 228 3.19 2.29 31.00
CA ILE A 228 3.67 3.27 31.97
C ILE A 228 3.03 2.99 33.33
N ASP A 229 1.73 2.75 33.33
CA ASP A 229 0.99 2.43 34.57
C ASP A 229 1.50 1.13 35.23
N LEU A 230 1.82 0.09 34.44
CA LEU A 230 2.37 -1.16 34.96
C LEU A 230 3.79 -1.01 35.55
N LYS A 231 4.59 -0.07 35.07
CA LYS A 231 5.91 0.22 35.63
C LYS A 231 5.85 1.00 36.94
N GLU A 232 4.81 1.81 37.15
CA GLU A 232 4.60 2.54 38.38
C GLU A 232 4.09 1.64 39.52
N GLU A 233 3.38 0.56 39.19
CA GLU A 233 2.89 -0.41 40.19
C GLU A 233 3.97 -1.36 40.71
N HIS A 234 5.14 -1.42 40.08
CA HIS A 234 6.25 -2.31 40.48
C HIS A 234 7.47 -1.57 41.05
N GLN A 235 7.33 -0.29 41.42
CA GLN A 235 8.28 0.46 42.22
C GLN A 235 7.77 0.60 43.67
#